data_4dc184487349af79c4b6be1d8f668fb9
#
_entry.id   4dc184487349af79c4b6be1d8f668fb9
#
_cell.length_a   1.000
_cell.length_b   1.000
_cell.length_c   1.000
_cell.angle_alpha   90.00
_cell.angle_beta   90.00
_cell.angle_gamma   90.00
#
_symmetry.space_group_name_H-M   'P 1'
#
loop_
_entity.id
_entity.type
_entity.pdbx_description
1 polymer ?
#
loop_
_entity_poly.entity_id
_entity_poly.type
_entity_poly.pdbx_seq_one_letter_code
_entity_poly.pdbx_strand_id
1 'polypeptide(L)'
;SDVYKRQVLERQFTAYCMDCWVKNGSALIPQNVGACLAKLDETSKDRFPNNFLNYVQTNMAKLVRMFIQTFSTNNGGLDESSIKDIKVFAMGEGTTKSPMHIKIYNEFLDLKKQRKGIQDSIKELNKMIKELEAKPQDSSYDDQIKELKAERAAWSSVVKKINGKDVFNFLSDSGLLPNYAFPEAGIVLKAVVTRVENDEENEGKKKYMPTAYEFNRAASSAISEFAPLNTFYAGGHKLTIDQIDINTSKAEPWRLCPNCSHAAIENSSTPVQTCPKCGNAGWADAGQVRPMFKVQMVYSNMKEEESQIGDESDDRATVFYDKELLVEVDDDRDVIHAYQMDNDGFSFGYEFVHKATMREINFGEQAISGEKLSVAGHEGIRKGFTICKYCGKIQVSGEQPKHSRFCRMVKDNTIMAESYEECLFLYREFETEALRLLIPATTEAASNVIRESFVAAFMLGMKKKFGNVEHLRATVSEVPVPDADYRKQYLVIYDSVPGGTGYLKQLMNEQNGIIDVFEGALETMVHCSCNDDSQKDGCYKCLFAYRQSQHIVKLSLIHISEPTRRTPIS
;
A
#
# COMPACT_ATOMS: atom_id res chain seq x y z
N SER A 1 -10.73 11.13 -8.89
CA SER A 1 -12.00 10.59 -9.42
C SER A 1 -11.82 9.88 -10.76
N ASP A 2 -11.02 10.42 -11.68
CA ASP A 2 -10.87 9.83 -13.01
C ASP A 2 -10.07 8.52 -12.99
N VAL A 3 -9.06 8.41 -12.13
CA VAL A 3 -8.26 7.18 -11.98
C VAL A 3 -9.09 6.04 -11.38
N TYR A 4 -9.86 6.30 -10.33
CA TYR A 4 -10.75 5.29 -9.74
C TYR A 4 -11.85 4.88 -10.71
N LYS A 5 -12.48 5.86 -11.34
CA LYS A 5 -13.49 5.62 -12.38
C LYS A 5 -12.90 4.77 -13.51
N ARG A 6 -11.69 5.07 -13.93
CA ARG A 6 -10.94 4.30 -14.91
C ARG A 6 -10.68 2.87 -14.42
N GLN A 7 -10.17 2.68 -13.22
CA GLN A 7 -9.91 1.34 -12.66
C GLN A 7 -11.18 0.51 -12.51
N VAL A 8 -12.27 1.11 -12.03
CA VAL A 8 -13.57 0.44 -11.95
C VAL A 8 -14.05 0.04 -13.33
N LEU A 9 -13.94 0.93 -14.31
CA LEU A 9 -14.32 0.65 -15.69
C LEU A 9 -13.46 -0.45 -16.32
N GLU A 10 -12.17 -0.46 -16.10
CA GLU A 10 -11.25 -1.51 -16.56
C GLU A 10 -11.66 -2.89 -16.01
N ARG A 11 -11.98 -2.97 -14.71
CA ARG A 11 -12.45 -4.20 -14.06
C ARG A 11 -13.83 -4.64 -14.61
N GLN A 12 -14.76 -3.70 -14.75
CA GLN A 12 -16.08 -3.97 -15.31
C GLN A 12 -16.00 -4.41 -16.76
N PHE A 13 -15.14 -3.78 -17.56
CA PHE A 13 -14.91 -4.18 -18.94
C PHE A 13 -14.32 -5.60 -19.02
N THR A 14 -13.36 -5.92 -18.14
CA THR A 14 -12.79 -7.26 -18.07
C THR A 14 -13.84 -8.31 -17.70
N ALA A 15 -14.69 -8.02 -16.71
CA ALA A 15 -15.81 -8.89 -16.32
C ALA A 15 -16.81 -9.08 -17.48
N TYR A 16 -17.15 -7.99 -18.16
CA TYR A 16 -18.02 -8.02 -19.34
C TYR A 16 -17.46 -8.89 -20.46
N CYS A 17 -16.16 -8.77 -20.74
CA CYS A 17 -15.49 -9.62 -21.74
C CYS A 17 -15.54 -11.11 -21.34
N MET A 18 -15.36 -11.43 -20.06
CA MET A 18 -15.47 -12.80 -19.57
C MET A 18 -16.89 -13.34 -19.71
N ASP A 19 -17.90 -12.55 -19.37
CA ASP A 19 -19.31 -12.94 -19.53
C ASP A 19 -19.66 -13.21 -21.00
N CYS A 20 -19.19 -12.37 -21.91
CA CYS A 20 -19.39 -12.56 -23.34
C CYS A 20 -18.70 -13.84 -23.83
N TRP A 21 -17.50 -14.12 -23.34
CA TRP A 21 -16.76 -15.32 -23.68
C TRP A 21 -17.44 -16.59 -23.17
N VAL A 22 -17.93 -16.58 -21.91
CA VAL A 22 -18.69 -17.70 -21.33
C VAL A 22 -19.99 -17.94 -22.11
N LYS A 23 -20.73 -16.89 -22.46
CA LYS A 23 -21.96 -16.97 -23.26
C LYS A 23 -21.71 -17.49 -24.67
N ASN A 24 -20.52 -17.34 -25.21
CA ASN A 24 -20.15 -17.90 -26.52
C ASN A 24 -19.97 -19.45 -26.49
N GLY A 25 -20.03 -20.06 -25.32
CA GLY A 25 -20.03 -21.52 -25.14
C GLY A 25 -18.68 -22.22 -25.28
N SER A 26 -17.59 -21.48 -25.54
CA SER A 26 -16.23 -22.03 -25.73
C SER A 26 -15.29 -21.77 -24.55
N ALA A 27 -15.80 -21.20 -23.46
CA ALA A 27 -15.01 -20.84 -22.30
C ALA A 27 -14.58 -22.08 -21.50
N LEU A 28 -13.27 -22.27 -21.36
CA LEU A 28 -12.65 -23.28 -20.50
C LEU A 28 -11.83 -22.56 -19.43
N ILE A 29 -12.41 -22.37 -18.25
CA ILE A 29 -11.77 -21.76 -17.09
C ILE A 29 -11.47 -22.85 -16.09
N PRO A 30 -10.17 -23.13 -15.76
CA PRO A 30 -9.86 -24.08 -14.71
C PRO A 30 -10.33 -23.55 -13.34
N GLN A 31 -10.64 -24.45 -12.44
CA GLN A 31 -11.03 -24.07 -11.08
C GLN A 31 -9.84 -23.46 -10.32
N ASN A 32 -8.65 -24.04 -10.50
CA ASN A 32 -7.46 -23.69 -9.72
C ASN A 32 -6.38 -23.02 -10.57
N VAL A 33 -5.70 -22.07 -9.97
CA VAL A 33 -4.63 -21.28 -10.58
C VAL A 33 -3.48 -22.16 -11.11
N GLY A 34 -3.15 -23.26 -10.42
CA GLY A 34 -2.08 -24.16 -10.82
C GLY A 34 -2.21 -24.66 -12.27
N ALA A 35 -3.41 -24.93 -12.72
CA ALA A 35 -3.69 -25.32 -14.09
C ALA A 35 -3.45 -24.20 -15.10
N CYS A 36 -3.66 -22.95 -14.70
CA CYS A 36 -3.39 -21.76 -15.54
C CYS A 36 -1.88 -21.55 -15.75
N LEU A 37 -1.08 -21.84 -14.72
CA LEU A 37 0.36 -21.59 -14.75
C LEU A 37 1.16 -22.63 -15.53
N ALA A 38 0.61 -23.83 -15.71
CA ALA A 38 1.33 -24.97 -16.28
C ALA A 38 1.85 -24.73 -17.69
N LYS A 39 1.10 -23.99 -18.50
CA LYS A 39 1.42 -23.73 -19.93
C LYS A 39 1.29 -22.25 -20.30
N LEU A 40 1.59 -21.37 -19.37
CA LEU A 40 1.45 -19.94 -19.60
C LEU A 40 2.33 -19.41 -20.74
N ASP A 41 3.55 -19.94 -20.88
CA ASP A 41 4.53 -19.50 -21.88
C ASP A 41 4.31 -20.14 -23.26
N GLU A 42 3.51 -21.21 -23.33
CA GLU A 42 3.17 -21.80 -24.61
C GLU A 42 2.20 -20.88 -25.33
N THR A 43 2.43 -20.65 -26.61
CA THR A 43 1.51 -19.98 -27.54
C THR A 43 0.19 -20.74 -27.72
N SER A 44 0.00 -21.80 -26.96
CA SER A 44 -1.19 -22.64 -26.94
C SER A 44 -2.40 -21.80 -26.51
N LYS A 45 -3.25 -21.53 -27.48
CA LYS A 45 -4.49 -20.78 -27.34
C LYS A 45 -5.59 -21.56 -26.61
N ASP A 46 -5.26 -22.74 -26.08
CA ASP A 46 -6.25 -23.70 -25.58
C ASP A 46 -6.47 -23.63 -24.08
N ARG A 47 -5.63 -22.87 -23.33
CA ARG A 47 -5.70 -22.76 -21.88
C ARG A 47 -5.85 -21.34 -21.39
N PHE A 48 -6.64 -21.19 -20.32
CA PHE A 48 -6.77 -19.93 -19.61
C PHE A 48 -5.41 -19.52 -18.95
N PRO A 49 -4.96 -18.26 -19.00
CA PRO A 49 -5.68 -17.09 -19.53
C PRO A 49 -5.53 -16.85 -21.05
N ASN A 50 -4.65 -17.58 -21.73
CA ASN A 50 -4.33 -17.32 -23.16
C ASN A 50 -5.54 -17.52 -24.09
N ASN A 51 -6.38 -18.52 -23.85
CA ASN A 51 -7.61 -18.71 -24.60
C ASN A 51 -8.57 -17.51 -24.47
N PHE A 52 -8.74 -17.00 -23.26
CA PHE A 52 -9.56 -15.80 -23.01
C PHE A 52 -8.95 -14.56 -23.67
N LEU A 53 -7.63 -14.35 -23.50
CA LEU A 53 -6.94 -13.21 -24.09
C LEU A 53 -7.00 -13.23 -25.63
N ASN A 54 -6.93 -14.40 -26.22
CA ASN A 54 -7.08 -14.57 -27.67
C ASN A 54 -8.52 -14.26 -28.14
N TYR A 55 -9.54 -14.73 -27.39
CA TYR A 55 -10.94 -14.39 -27.67
C TYR A 55 -11.16 -12.88 -27.63
N VAL A 56 -10.66 -12.22 -26.59
CA VAL A 56 -10.79 -10.76 -26.42
C VAL A 56 -10.09 -10.03 -27.56
N GLN A 57 -8.87 -10.41 -27.92
CA GLN A 57 -8.11 -9.80 -29.00
C GLN A 57 -8.84 -9.93 -30.36
N THR A 58 -9.41 -11.09 -30.64
CA THR A 58 -10.13 -11.35 -31.89
C THR A 58 -11.43 -10.57 -31.98
N ASN A 59 -12.10 -10.34 -30.84
CA ASN A 59 -13.42 -9.70 -30.78
C ASN A 59 -13.37 -8.27 -30.21
N MET A 60 -12.21 -7.67 -30.04
CA MET A 60 -12.00 -6.45 -29.27
C MET A 60 -12.89 -5.29 -29.71
N ALA A 61 -12.92 -4.98 -31.00
CA ALA A 61 -13.73 -3.87 -31.54
C ALA A 61 -15.24 -4.07 -31.27
N LYS A 62 -15.71 -5.31 -31.35
CA LYS A 62 -17.11 -5.67 -31.06
C LYS A 62 -17.40 -5.54 -29.55
N LEU A 63 -16.51 -6.05 -28.70
CA LEU A 63 -16.68 -6.02 -27.24
C LEU A 63 -16.68 -4.58 -26.72
N VAL A 64 -15.78 -3.74 -27.18
CA VAL A 64 -15.72 -2.32 -26.81
C VAL A 64 -17.01 -1.61 -27.21
N ARG A 65 -17.47 -1.79 -28.45
CA ARG A 65 -18.70 -1.16 -28.95
C ARG A 65 -19.92 -1.61 -28.13
N MET A 66 -20.06 -2.89 -27.89
CA MET A 66 -21.19 -3.43 -27.14
C MET A 66 -21.18 -2.97 -25.67
N PHE A 67 -20.01 -2.92 -25.03
CA PHE A 67 -19.85 -2.40 -23.68
C PHE A 67 -20.29 -0.94 -23.59
N ILE A 68 -19.80 -0.08 -24.49
CA ILE A 68 -20.19 1.32 -24.54
C ILE A 68 -21.70 1.48 -24.76
N GLN A 69 -22.29 0.71 -25.65
CA GLN A 69 -23.74 0.72 -25.88
C GLN A 69 -24.53 0.34 -24.63
N THR A 70 -24.10 -0.69 -23.93
CA THR A 70 -24.80 -1.17 -22.72
C THR A 70 -24.84 -0.10 -21.62
N PHE A 71 -23.80 0.71 -21.48
CA PHE A 71 -23.73 1.77 -20.47
C PHE A 71 -24.24 3.13 -20.95
N SER A 72 -24.44 3.32 -22.25
CA SER A 72 -24.97 4.57 -22.82
C SER A 72 -26.49 4.68 -22.75
N THR A 73 -27.19 3.59 -22.54
CA THR A 73 -28.67 3.52 -22.53
C THR A 73 -29.30 3.88 -21.18
N ASN A 74 -28.50 3.96 -20.10
CA ASN A 74 -28.99 4.33 -18.77
C ASN A 74 -28.69 5.80 -18.46
N ASN A 75 -29.58 6.50 -17.80
CA ASN A 75 -29.43 7.88 -17.36
C ASN A 75 -28.12 8.10 -16.60
N GLY A 76 -27.10 8.66 -17.26
CA GLY A 76 -25.75 8.86 -16.73
C GLY A 76 -24.66 8.11 -17.49
N GLY A 77 -24.83 7.91 -18.80
CA GLY A 77 -23.90 7.19 -19.66
C GLY A 77 -22.43 7.61 -19.55
N LEU A 78 -21.56 6.79 -20.09
CA LEU A 78 -20.11 7.04 -20.11
C LEU A 78 -19.80 8.38 -20.79
N ASP A 79 -19.01 9.22 -20.12
CA ASP A 79 -18.48 10.43 -20.72
C ASP A 79 -17.38 10.10 -21.76
N GLU A 80 -17.04 11.10 -22.58
CA GLU A 80 -16.04 10.93 -23.66
C GLU A 80 -14.67 10.50 -23.12
N SER A 81 -14.27 10.97 -21.93
CA SER A 81 -13.03 10.59 -21.28
C SER A 81 -13.04 9.10 -20.91
N SER A 82 -14.12 8.62 -20.31
CA SER A 82 -14.29 7.21 -19.97
C SER A 82 -14.30 6.28 -21.19
N ILE A 83 -14.93 6.72 -22.26
CA ILE A 83 -14.93 5.99 -23.53
C ILE A 83 -13.51 5.90 -24.11
N LYS A 84 -12.76 7.00 -24.05
CA LYS A 84 -11.35 7.03 -24.48
C LYS A 84 -10.51 6.07 -23.62
N ASP A 85 -10.66 6.11 -22.30
CA ASP A 85 -9.92 5.25 -21.37
C ASP A 85 -10.17 3.77 -21.63
N ILE A 86 -11.42 3.37 -21.86
CA ILE A 86 -11.78 1.98 -22.20
C ILE A 86 -11.13 1.57 -23.52
N LYS A 87 -11.19 2.44 -24.54
CA LYS A 87 -10.57 2.16 -25.84
C LYS A 87 -9.06 1.98 -25.73
N VAL A 88 -8.39 2.85 -24.97
CA VAL A 88 -6.94 2.73 -24.72
C VAL A 88 -6.62 1.45 -23.96
N PHE A 89 -7.36 1.14 -22.92
CA PHE A 89 -7.18 -0.07 -22.14
C PHE A 89 -7.35 -1.35 -22.97
N ALA A 90 -8.37 -1.37 -23.79
CA ALA A 90 -8.73 -2.51 -24.61
C ALA A 90 -7.83 -2.71 -25.83
N MET A 91 -7.54 -1.64 -26.56
CA MET A 91 -6.88 -1.69 -27.87
C MET A 91 -5.43 -1.20 -27.86
N GLY A 92 -5.03 -0.46 -26.83
CA GLY A 92 -3.72 0.19 -26.76
C GLY A 92 -3.61 1.41 -27.68
N GLU A 93 -2.43 2.01 -27.66
CA GLU A 93 -2.02 3.08 -28.56
C GLU A 93 -0.91 2.55 -29.47
N GLY A 94 -1.24 2.28 -30.73
CA GLY A 94 -0.28 1.80 -31.73
C GLY A 94 -0.23 0.29 -31.91
N THR A 95 0.95 -0.25 -32.26
CA THR A 95 1.16 -1.67 -32.67
C THR A 95 1.45 -2.64 -31.53
N THR A 96 1.45 -2.19 -30.28
CA THR A 96 1.75 -3.00 -29.10
C THR A 96 0.54 -3.77 -28.59
N LYS A 97 0.77 -4.83 -27.78
CA LYS A 97 -0.29 -5.55 -27.08
C LYS A 97 -1.12 -4.59 -26.22
N SER A 98 -2.42 -4.84 -26.12
CA SER A 98 -3.30 -3.99 -25.31
C SER A 98 -2.87 -3.95 -23.84
N PRO A 99 -3.06 -2.82 -23.14
CA PRO A 99 -2.82 -2.74 -21.70
C PRO A 99 -3.57 -3.81 -20.89
N MET A 100 -4.79 -4.14 -21.30
CA MET A 100 -5.59 -5.22 -20.70
C MET A 100 -4.88 -6.57 -20.81
N HIS A 101 -4.38 -6.91 -21.99
CA HIS A 101 -3.63 -8.16 -22.22
C HIS A 101 -2.39 -8.22 -21.32
N ILE A 102 -1.60 -7.15 -21.32
CA ILE A 102 -0.36 -7.06 -20.54
C ILE A 102 -0.66 -7.20 -19.05
N LYS A 103 -1.68 -6.50 -18.56
CA LYS A 103 -2.07 -6.52 -17.13
C LYS A 103 -2.47 -7.91 -16.67
N ILE A 104 -3.35 -8.58 -17.42
CA ILE A 104 -3.84 -9.92 -17.06
C ILE A 104 -2.71 -10.94 -17.16
N TYR A 105 -1.96 -10.93 -18.24
CA TYR A 105 -0.86 -11.88 -18.47
C TYR A 105 0.23 -11.75 -17.40
N ASN A 106 0.61 -10.52 -17.05
CA ASN A 106 1.67 -10.27 -16.08
C ASN A 106 1.30 -10.73 -14.67
N GLU A 107 0.04 -10.63 -14.25
CA GLU A 107 -0.39 -11.15 -12.95
C GLU A 107 -0.15 -12.67 -12.85
N PHE A 108 -0.50 -13.42 -13.88
CA PHE A 108 -0.21 -14.86 -13.94
C PHE A 108 1.29 -15.16 -14.07
N LEU A 109 2.02 -14.36 -14.84
CA LEU A 109 3.47 -14.51 -15.00
C LEU A 109 4.22 -14.28 -13.69
N ASP A 110 3.84 -13.27 -12.92
CA ASP A 110 4.44 -12.97 -11.63
C ASP A 110 4.20 -14.09 -10.63
N LEU A 111 2.97 -14.62 -10.59
CA LEU A 111 2.66 -15.78 -9.75
C LEU A 111 3.43 -17.04 -10.18
N LYS A 112 3.61 -17.25 -11.49
CA LYS A 112 4.44 -18.33 -12.01
C LYS A 112 5.90 -18.20 -11.58
N LYS A 113 6.46 -16.99 -11.62
CA LYS A 113 7.82 -16.71 -11.16
C LYS A 113 7.98 -16.99 -9.67
N GLN A 114 7.03 -16.55 -8.84
CA GLN A 114 7.01 -16.84 -7.40
C GLN A 114 7.03 -18.36 -7.16
N ARG A 115 6.11 -19.09 -7.80
CA ARG A 115 6.02 -20.55 -7.66
C ARG A 115 7.31 -21.23 -8.09
N LYS A 116 7.90 -20.80 -9.21
CA LYS A 116 9.15 -21.36 -9.71
C LYS A 116 10.29 -21.17 -8.74
N GLY A 117 10.45 -20.00 -8.14
CA GLY A 117 11.47 -19.74 -7.12
C GLY A 117 11.36 -20.70 -5.94
N ILE A 118 10.14 -20.96 -5.47
CA ILE A 118 9.88 -21.93 -4.39
C ILE A 118 10.19 -23.36 -4.85
N GLN A 119 9.78 -23.74 -6.05
CA GLN A 119 10.06 -25.07 -6.61
C GLN A 119 11.56 -25.32 -6.80
N ASP A 120 12.33 -24.30 -7.18
CA ASP A 120 13.78 -24.42 -7.31
C ASP A 120 14.44 -24.62 -5.92
N SER A 121 13.95 -23.94 -4.89
CA SER A 121 14.37 -24.19 -3.51
C SER A 121 14.07 -25.63 -3.07
N ILE A 122 12.91 -26.18 -3.42
CA ILE A 122 12.56 -27.58 -3.12
C ILE A 122 13.50 -28.55 -3.83
N LYS A 123 13.89 -28.29 -5.08
CA LYS A 123 14.84 -29.11 -5.83
C LYS A 123 16.22 -29.15 -5.16
N GLU A 124 16.69 -27.98 -4.72
CA GLU A 124 17.98 -27.88 -4.01
C GLU A 124 17.93 -28.61 -2.66
N LEU A 125 16.82 -28.51 -1.90
CA LEU A 125 16.63 -29.28 -0.68
C LEU A 125 16.68 -30.80 -0.94
N ASN A 126 16.01 -31.27 -1.99
CA ASN A 126 16.05 -32.67 -2.37
C ASN A 126 17.47 -33.13 -2.69
N LYS A 127 18.28 -32.30 -3.35
CA LYS A 127 19.68 -32.60 -3.65
C LYS A 127 20.50 -32.70 -2.37
N MET A 128 20.37 -31.74 -1.46
CA MET A 128 21.08 -31.76 -0.18
C MET A 128 20.69 -32.97 0.67
N ILE A 129 19.41 -33.34 0.73
CA ILE A 129 18.93 -34.50 1.45
C ILE A 129 19.62 -35.78 0.89
N LYS A 130 19.62 -35.95 -0.44
CA LYS A 130 20.28 -37.10 -1.08
C LYS A 130 21.78 -37.15 -0.82
N GLU A 131 22.45 -36.01 -0.83
CA GLU A 131 23.89 -35.93 -0.55
C GLU A 131 24.21 -36.32 0.90
N LEU A 132 23.37 -35.96 1.86
CA LEU A 132 23.52 -36.35 3.25
C LEU A 132 23.15 -37.82 3.49
N GLU A 133 22.09 -38.31 2.84
CA GLU A 133 21.69 -39.73 2.92
C GLU A 133 22.74 -40.67 2.33
N ALA A 134 23.57 -40.18 1.39
CA ALA A 134 24.68 -40.97 0.81
C ALA A 134 25.94 -41.03 1.67
N LYS A 135 26.03 -40.26 2.77
CA LYS A 135 27.16 -40.28 3.69
C LYS A 135 27.02 -41.41 4.73
N PRO A 136 28.14 -41.87 5.32
CA PRO A 136 28.08 -42.84 6.39
C PRO A 136 27.20 -42.33 7.55
N GLN A 137 26.44 -43.25 8.18
CA GLN A 137 25.50 -42.88 9.24
C GLN A 137 26.21 -42.21 10.42
N ASP A 138 25.80 -41.00 10.73
CA ASP A 138 26.15 -40.23 11.90
C ASP A 138 24.89 -39.55 12.41
N SER A 139 24.64 -39.58 13.73
CA SER A 139 23.46 -39.02 14.37
C SER A 139 23.29 -37.52 14.06
N SER A 140 24.38 -36.79 13.81
CA SER A 140 24.34 -35.37 13.41
C SER A 140 23.75 -35.16 12.01
N TYR A 141 23.96 -36.10 11.08
CA TYR A 141 23.37 -36.05 9.74
C TYR A 141 21.88 -36.41 9.76
N ASP A 142 21.46 -37.29 10.64
CA ASP A 142 20.03 -37.66 10.79
C ASP A 142 19.19 -36.47 11.20
N ASP A 143 19.66 -35.63 12.11
CA ASP A 143 18.95 -34.41 12.56
C ASP A 143 18.94 -33.36 11.45
N GLN A 144 20.05 -33.18 10.73
CA GLN A 144 20.09 -32.27 9.56
C GLN A 144 19.14 -32.73 8.45
N ILE A 145 19.07 -34.01 8.15
CA ILE A 145 18.15 -34.58 7.15
C ILE A 145 16.71 -34.33 7.55
N LYS A 146 16.36 -34.45 8.84
CA LYS A 146 15.01 -34.17 9.33
C LYS A 146 14.64 -32.69 9.17
N GLU A 147 15.52 -31.76 9.54
CA GLU A 147 15.30 -30.34 9.35
C GLU A 147 15.10 -30.01 7.88
N LEU A 148 15.92 -30.56 6.99
CA LEU A 148 15.79 -30.37 5.55
C LEU A 148 14.46 -30.91 5.00
N LYS A 149 14.04 -32.09 5.47
CA LYS A 149 12.75 -32.68 5.09
C LYS A 149 11.57 -31.83 5.60
N ALA A 150 11.67 -31.27 6.81
CA ALA A 150 10.66 -30.38 7.35
C ALA A 150 10.57 -29.07 6.53
N GLU A 151 11.70 -28.47 6.20
CA GLU A 151 11.76 -27.27 5.36
C GLU A 151 11.17 -27.53 3.96
N ARG A 152 11.53 -28.66 3.34
CA ARG A 152 10.96 -29.09 2.05
C ARG A 152 9.43 -29.25 2.14
N ALA A 153 8.92 -29.87 3.21
CA ALA A 153 7.50 -30.03 3.42
C ALA A 153 6.78 -28.69 3.56
N ALA A 154 7.39 -27.72 4.26
CA ALA A 154 6.88 -26.37 4.40
C ALA A 154 6.73 -25.66 3.05
N TRP A 155 7.79 -25.67 2.24
CA TRP A 155 7.75 -25.06 0.89
C TRP A 155 6.80 -25.79 -0.04
N SER A 156 6.71 -27.12 0.03
CA SER A 156 5.74 -27.90 -0.73
C SER A 156 4.30 -27.53 -0.37
N SER A 157 4.01 -27.24 0.91
CA SER A 157 2.72 -26.76 1.37
C SER A 157 2.39 -25.38 0.78
N VAL A 158 3.36 -24.48 0.68
CA VAL A 158 3.18 -23.16 0.04
C VAL A 158 2.87 -23.31 -1.45
N VAL A 159 3.60 -24.17 -2.17
CA VAL A 159 3.31 -24.46 -3.60
C VAL A 159 1.90 -25.05 -3.78
N LYS A 160 1.51 -25.96 -2.89
CA LYS A 160 0.15 -26.54 -2.92
C LYS A 160 -0.93 -25.47 -2.71
N LYS A 161 -0.72 -24.51 -1.82
CA LYS A 161 -1.64 -23.36 -1.63
C LYS A 161 -1.71 -22.48 -2.87
N ILE A 162 -0.58 -22.15 -3.50
CA ILE A 162 -0.57 -21.37 -4.74
C ILE A 162 -1.37 -22.09 -5.82
N ASN A 163 -1.08 -23.38 -6.04
CA ASN A 163 -1.74 -24.17 -7.09
C ASN A 163 -3.24 -24.37 -6.83
N GLY A 164 -3.64 -24.49 -5.57
CA GLY A 164 -5.03 -24.72 -5.16
C GLY A 164 -5.88 -23.46 -5.07
N LYS A 165 -5.31 -22.28 -5.30
CA LYS A 165 -6.04 -21.01 -5.24
C LYS A 165 -7.12 -20.97 -6.34
N ASP A 166 -8.34 -20.55 -5.96
CA ASP A 166 -9.44 -20.37 -6.91
C ASP A 166 -9.11 -19.26 -7.92
N VAL A 167 -9.36 -19.51 -9.21
CA VAL A 167 -9.02 -18.58 -10.28
C VAL A 167 -9.78 -17.26 -10.17
N PHE A 168 -11.08 -17.29 -9.85
CA PHE A 168 -11.86 -16.07 -9.73
C PHE A 168 -11.46 -15.24 -8.53
N ASN A 169 -11.18 -15.89 -7.40
CA ASN A 169 -10.63 -15.21 -6.23
C ASN A 169 -9.28 -14.56 -6.54
N PHE A 170 -8.40 -15.26 -7.27
CA PHE A 170 -7.13 -14.71 -7.72
C PHE A 170 -7.31 -13.47 -8.61
N LEU A 171 -8.22 -13.53 -9.59
CA LEU A 171 -8.50 -12.41 -10.49
C LEU A 171 -9.08 -11.20 -9.74
N SER A 172 -9.95 -11.44 -8.76
CA SER A 172 -10.54 -10.38 -7.95
C SER A 172 -9.52 -9.76 -6.99
N ASP A 173 -8.73 -10.60 -6.31
CA ASP A 173 -7.69 -10.15 -5.37
C ASP A 173 -6.55 -9.39 -6.07
N SER A 174 -6.25 -9.76 -7.31
CA SER A 174 -5.27 -9.05 -8.16
C SER A 174 -5.81 -7.77 -8.80
N GLY A 175 -7.08 -7.42 -8.55
CA GLY A 175 -7.72 -6.23 -9.09
C GLY A 175 -7.99 -6.29 -10.59
N LEU A 176 -8.11 -7.47 -11.16
CA LEU A 176 -8.46 -7.69 -12.57
C LEU A 176 -9.98 -7.77 -12.77
N LEU A 177 -10.71 -8.24 -11.77
CA LEU A 177 -12.17 -8.26 -11.71
C LEU A 177 -12.69 -7.36 -10.59
N PRO A 178 -13.97 -6.97 -10.63
CA PRO A 178 -14.58 -6.21 -9.55
C PRO A 178 -14.47 -6.95 -8.21
N ASN A 179 -13.95 -6.25 -7.23
CA ASN A 179 -13.89 -6.72 -5.85
C ASN A 179 -14.39 -5.60 -4.92
N TYR A 180 -15.46 -5.87 -4.21
CA TYR A 180 -16.06 -4.89 -3.31
C TYR A 180 -15.38 -4.81 -1.94
N ALA A 181 -14.51 -5.78 -1.62
CA ALA A 181 -13.86 -5.86 -0.31
C ALA A 181 -12.56 -5.05 -0.22
N PHE A 182 -11.78 -4.96 -1.30
CA PHE A 182 -10.46 -4.31 -1.31
C PHE A 182 -10.27 -3.48 -2.58
N PRO A 183 -10.45 -2.16 -2.50
CA PRO A 183 -10.20 -1.26 -3.63
C PRO A 183 -8.70 -1.11 -3.97
N GLU A 184 -7.82 -1.41 -3.02
CA GLU A 184 -6.36 -1.36 -3.17
C GLU A 184 -5.78 -2.78 -3.27
N ALA A 185 -4.72 -2.97 -4.07
CA ALA A 185 -4.01 -4.23 -4.14
C ALA A 185 -3.45 -4.61 -2.76
N GLY A 186 -3.72 -5.83 -2.32
CA GLY A 186 -3.28 -6.33 -1.03
C GLY A 186 -1.81 -6.75 -1.03
N ILE A 187 -1.17 -6.66 0.14
CA ILE A 187 0.14 -7.26 0.41
C ILE A 187 -0.09 -8.59 1.12
N VAL A 188 0.64 -9.61 0.70
CA VAL A 188 0.48 -10.98 1.19
C VAL A 188 1.60 -11.33 2.16
N LEU A 189 1.23 -11.82 3.34
CA LEU A 189 2.13 -12.51 4.26
C LEU A 189 1.96 -14.01 4.08
N LYS A 190 3.05 -14.70 3.73
CA LYS A 190 3.14 -16.16 3.76
C LYS A 190 3.92 -16.59 4.99
N ALA A 191 3.22 -17.25 5.90
CA ALA A 191 3.82 -17.71 7.16
C ALA A 191 3.88 -19.22 7.18
N VAL A 192 4.98 -19.73 7.72
CA VAL A 192 5.15 -21.15 8.04
C VAL A 192 5.40 -21.26 9.53
N VAL A 193 4.53 -22.00 10.21
CA VAL A 193 4.67 -22.33 11.63
C VAL A 193 4.97 -23.82 11.74
N THR A 194 6.11 -24.16 12.31
CA THR A 194 6.57 -25.55 12.46
C THR A 194 6.36 -26.02 13.88
N ARG A 195 5.49 -27.01 14.06
CA ARG A 195 5.32 -27.73 15.31
C ARG A 195 6.37 -28.82 15.41
N VAL A 196 6.98 -28.93 16.58
CA VAL A 196 8.00 -29.96 16.88
C VAL A 196 7.41 -30.90 17.93
N GLU A 197 7.22 -32.15 17.57
CA GLU A 197 6.76 -33.19 18.48
C GLU A 197 7.86 -34.23 18.69
N ASN A 198 7.88 -34.90 19.85
CA ASN A 198 8.70 -36.08 20.05
C ASN A 198 8.09 -37.25 19.26
N ASP A 199 8.90 -37.95 18.50
CA ASP A 199 8.46 -39.11 17.73
C ASP A 199 8.19 -40.28 18.69
N GLU A 200 6.93 -40.65 18.90
CA GLU A 200 6.51 -41.72 19.80
C GLU A 200 7.03 -43.12 19.38
N GLU A 201 7.28 -43.29 18.08
CA GLU A 201 7.77 -44.55 17.52
C GLU A 201 9.30 -44.70 17.58
N ASN A 202 10.02 -43.57 17.79
CA ASN A 202 11.48 -43.55 17.86
C ASN A 202 11.95 -42.68 19.03
N GLU A 203 12.20 -43.25 20.16
CA GLU A 203 12.71 -42.54 21.35
C GLU A 203 13.91 -41.64 21.02
N GLY A 204 13.76 -40.33 21.33
CA GLY A 204 14.79 -39.31 21.13
C GLY A 204 14.79 -38.63 19.74
N LYS A 205 13.86 -38.96 18.86
CA LYS A 205 13.73 -38.28 17.55
C LYS A 205 12.61 -37.23 17.57
N LYS A 206 12.84 -36.11 16.88
CA LYS A 206 11.86 -35.02 16.75
C LYS A 206 11.14 -35.10 15.40
N LYS A 207 9.82 -34.99 15.43
CA LYS A 207 8.97 -34.91 14.26
C LYS A 207 8.59 -33.43 14.02
N TYR A 208 8.85 -32.92 12.82
CA TYR A 208 8.54 -31.56 12.43
C TYR A 208 7.29 -31.54 11.56
N MET A 209 6.29 -30.77 11.96
CA MET A 209 5.02 -30.61 11.25
C MET A 209 4.82 -29.15 10.88
N PRO A 210 5.21 -28.72 9.67
CA PRO A 210 5.01 -27.36 9.21
C PRO A 210 3.59 -27.16 8.73
N THR A 211 3.00 -26.02 9.09
CA THR A 211 1.71 -25.54 8.59
C THR A 211 1.91 -24.19 7.94
N ALA A 212 1.43 -24.05 6.70
CA ALA A 212 1.51 -22.79 5.96
C ALA A 212 0.23 -21.99 6.11
N TYR A 213 0.38 -20.70 6.38
CA TYR A 213 -0.68 -19.70 6.47
C TYR A 213 -0.47 -18.61 5.44
N GLU A 214 -1.55 -18.02 4.97
CA GLU A 214 -1.52 -16.86 4.08
C GLU A 214 -2.48 -15.80 4.62
N PHE A 215 -1.98 -14.57 4.78
CA PHE A 215 -2.75 -13.42 5.23
C PHE A 215 -2.61 -12.29 4.22
N ASN A 216 -3.71 -11.62 3.93
CA ASN A 216 -3.74 -10.49 3.03
C ASN A 216 -4.15 -9.22 3.80
N ARG A 217 -3.47 -8.11 3.54
CA ARG A 217 -3.76 -6.79 4.11
C ARG A 217 -3.70 -5.74 3.01
N ALA A 218 -4.59 -4.75 3.09
CA ALA A 218 -4.49 -3.57 2.25
C ALA A 218 -3.12 -2.89 2.42
N ALA A 219 -2.56 -2.34 1.36
CA ALA A 219 -1.22 -1.74 1.39
C ALA A 219 -1.10 -0.62 2.44
N SER A 220 -2.18 0.11 2.71
CA SER A 220 -2.27 1.14 3.74
C SER A 220 -1.96 0.64 5.16
N SER A 221 -2.44 -0.54 5.52
CA SER A 221 -2.12 -1.19 6.79
C SER A 221 -0.81 -1.96 6.72
N ALA A 222 -0.60 -2.67 5.62
CA ALA A 222 0.53 -3.58 5.46
C ALA A 222 1.90 -2.89 5.50
N ILE A 223 1.98 -1.62 5.08
CA ILE A 223 3.24 -0.86 5.14
C ILE A 223 3.81 -0.74 6.57
N SER A 224 2.98 -0.92 7.57
CA SER A 224 3.38 -1.00 8.99
C SER A 224 3.25 -2.40 9.55
N GLU A 225 2.11 -3.07 9.35
CA GLU A 225 1.84 -4.39 9.92
C GLU A 225 2.78 -5.48 9.38
N PHE A 226 3.16 -5.38 8.10
CA PHE A 226 4.09 -6.29 7.43
C PHE A 226 5.48 -5.70 7.25
N ALA A 227 5.80 -4.66 8.00
CA ALA A 227 7.15 -4.10 8.00
C ALA A 227 8.17 -5.09 8.57
N PRO A 228 9.43 -5.04 8.15
CA PRO A 228 10.50 -5.87 8.66
C PRO A 228 10.54 -5.91 10.18
N LEU A 229 10.67 -7.11 10.75
CA LEU A 229 10.73 -7.42 12.18
C LEU A 229 9.47 -7.06 12.98
N ASN A 230 8.43 -6.52 12.35
CA ASN A 230 7.17 -6.33 13.04
C ASN A 230 6.53 -7.68 13.37
N THR A 231 5.80 -7.71 14.48
CA THR A 231 5.03 -8.86 14.92
C THR A 231 3.57 -8.69 14.51
N PHE A 232 3.11 -9.59 13.67
CA PHE A 232 1.72 -9.62 13.19
C PHE A 232 0.94 -10.71 13.92
N TYR A 233 -0.24 -10.38 14.44
CA TYR A 233 -1.10 -11.29 15.20
C TYR A 233 -2.26 -11.75 14.34
N ALA A 234 -2.29 -13.02 13.99
CA ALA A 234 -3.39 -13.61 13.22
C ALA A 234 -3.46 -15.13 13.39
N GLY A 235 -4.68 -15.69 13.26
CA GLY A 235 -4.90 -17.13 13.29
C GLY A 235 -4.45 -17.82 14.58
N GLY A 236 -4.42 -17.12 15.72
CA GLY A 236 -3.93 -17.63 17.00
C GLY A 236 -2.41 -17.61 17.14
N HIS A 237 -1.69 -17.00 16.21
CA HIS A 237 -0.23 -16.91 16.20
C HIS A 237 0.26 -15.47 16.23
N LYS A 238 1.43 -15.25 16.84
CA LYS A 238 2.24 -14.05 16.63
C LYS A 238 3.32 -14.38 15.61
N LEU A 239 3.37 -13.63 14.51
CA LEU A 239 4.21 -13.90 13.36
C LEU A 239 5.18 -12.74 13.14
N THR A 240 6.48 -12.99 13.24
CA THR A 240 7.50 -11.98 12.99
C THR A 240 7.86 -11.98 11.51
N ILE A 241 7.81 -10.81 10.87
CA ILE A 241 8.20 -10.65 9.48
C ILE A 241 9.72 -10.71 9.38
N ASP A 242 10.26 -11.78 8.79
CA ASP A 242 11.70 -12.07 8.76
C ASP A 242 12.31 -11.99 7.35
N GLN A 243 11.48 -11.84 6.32
CA GLN A 243 11.95 -11.79 4.93
C GLN A 243 10.98 -11.02 4.03
N ILE A 244 11.52 -10.24 3.10
CA ILE A 244 10.77 -9.59 2.01
C ILE A 244 10.99 -10.42 0.73
N ASP A 245 9.93 -10.58 -0.06
CA ASP A 245 10.07 -11.21 -1.37
C ASP A 245 10.72 -10.25 -2.37
N ILE A 246 11.90 -10.63 -2.86
CA ILE A 246 12.68 -9.88 -3.83
C ILE A 246 12.54 -10.39 -5.28
N ASN A 247 11.72 -11.41 -5.50
CA ASN A 247 11.50 -11.99 -6.82
C ASN A 247 10.43 -11.25 -7.62
N THR A 248 9.42 -10.71 -6.91
CA THR A 248 8.30 -9.98 -7.51
C THR A 248 8.52 -8.47 -7.58
N SER A 249 9.31 -7.93 -6.66
CA SER A 249 9.70 -6.52 -6.63
C SER A 249 11.19 -6.40 -6.39
N LYS A 250 11.77 -5.27 -6.76
CA LYS A 250 13.17 -4.94 -6.50
C LYS A 250 13.25 -3.58 -5.85
N ALA A 251 14.32 -3.36 -5.08
CA ALA A 251 14.64 -2.03 -4.61
C ALA A 251 14.96 -1.12 -5.81
N GLU A 252 14.37 0.05 -5.81
CA GLU A 252 14.57 1.07 -6.83
C GLU A 252 15.26 2.27 -6.19
N PRO A 253 16.26 2.88 -6.85
CA PRO A 253 16.87 4.09 -6.35
C PRO A 253 15.90 5.26 -6.54
N TRP A 254 15.42 5.83 -5.44
CA TRP A 254 14.57 7.01 -5.44
C TRP A 254 15.34 8.22 -4.91
N ARG A 255 15.18 9.33 -5.58
CA ARG A 255 15.65 10.64 -5.13
C ARG A 255 14.51 11.37 -4.44
N LEU A 256 14.75 11.80 -3.21
CA LEU A 256 13.79 12.50 -2.36
C LEU A 256 14.18 13.96 -2.22
N CYS A 257 13.26 14.88 -2.50
CA CYS A 257 13.59 16.30 -2.32
C CYS A 257 13.68 16.65 -0.83
N PRO A 258 14.77 17.32 -0.39
CA PRO A 258 14.89 17.74 0.99
C PRO A 258 13.91 18.84 1.37
N ASN A 259 13.35 19.57 0.39
CA ASN A 259 12.56 20.77 0.62
C ASN A 259 11.07 20.62 0.28
N CYS A 260 10.69 19.84 -0.74
CA CYS A 260 9.28 19.65 -1.12
C CYS A 260 8.90 18.17 -1.23
N SER A 261 7.62 17.88 -1.46
CA SER A 261 7.12 16.50 -1.56
C SER A 261 7.49 15.77 -2.87
N HIS A 262 8.31 16.37 -3.73
CA HIS A 262 8.71 15.74 -4.98
C HIS A 262 9.69 14.59 -4.74
N ALA A 263 9.42 13.47 -5.39
CA ALA A 263 10.30 12.31 -5.41
C ALA A 263 10.25 11.65 -6.80
N ALA A 264 11.37 11.13 -7.24
CA ALA A 264 11.48 10.47 -8.54
C ALA A 264 12.49 9.32 -8.50
N ILE A 265 12.26 8.31 -9.35
CA ILE A 265 13.25 7.26 -9.56
C ILE A 265 14.51 7.89 -10.17
N GLU A 266 15.66 7.55 -9.61
CA GLU A 266 16.94 8.06 -10.09
C GLU A 266 17.23 7.57 -11.50
N ASN A 267 17.52 8.50 -12.39
CA ASN A 267 17.95 8.21 -13.75
C ASN A 267 19.36 8.73 -13.97
N SER A 268 20.32 7.83 -14.01
CA SER A 268 21.76 8.15 -14.15
C SER A 268 22.14 8.80 -15.48
N SER A 269 21.23 8.84 -16.47
CA SER A 269 21.49 9.44 -17.78
C SER A 269 21.25 10.95 -17.86
N THR A 270 20.62 11.55 -16.85
CA THR A 270 20.30 12.99 -16.81
C THR A 270 21.10 13.68 -15.71
N PRO A 271 21.85 14.77 -16.02
CA PRO A 271 22.51 15.55 -14.99
C PRO A 271 21.49 16.19 -14.04
N VAL A 272 21.62 15.94 -12.75
CA VAL A 272 20.73 16.44 -11.71
C VAL A 272 21.36 17.68 -11.08
N GLN A 273 20.71 18.82 -11.19
CA GLN A 273 21.19 20.08 -10.61
C GLN A 273 20.29 20.58 -9.48
N THR A 274 19.00 20.70 -9.75
CA THR A 274 18.03 21.25 -8.80
C THR A 274 16.73 20.44 -8.87
N CYS A 275 15.93 20.52 -7.81
CA CYS A 275 14.61 19.89 -7.81
C CYS A 275 13.74 20.49 -8.93
N PRO A 276 13.16 19.66 -9.80
CA PRO A 276 12.34 20.15 -10.92
C PRO A 276 11.07 20.86 -10.46
N LYS A 277 10.62 20.62 -9.21
CA LYS A 277 9.40 21.20 -8.67
C LYS A 277 9.65 22.50 -7.88
N CYS A 278 10.62 22.50 -6.96
CA CYS A 278 10.85 23.66 -6.08
C CYS A 278 12.20 24.36 -6.30
N GLY A 279 13.01 23.90 -7.24
CA GLY A 279 14.32 24.52 -7.55
C GLY A 279 15.42 24.31 -6.51
N ASN A 280 15.18 23.57 -5.42
CA ASN A 280 16.14 23.38 -4.35
C ASN A 280 17.39 22.63 -4.82
N ALA A 281 18.57 23.20 -4.55
CA ALA A 281 19.86 22.65 -4.97
C ALA A 281 20.26 21.39 -4.19
N GLY A 282 19.75 21.20 -2.97
CA GLY A 282 19.97 19.98 -2.18
C GLY A 282 19.43 18.71 -2.85
N TRP A 283 18.58 18.84 -3.84
CA TRP A 283 18.15 17.74 -4.71
C TRP A 283 19.30 17.01 -5.38
N ALA A 284 20.39 17.71 -5.71
CA ALA A 284 21.57 17.14 -6.36
C ALA A 284 22.44 16.30 -5.42
N ASP A 285 22.26 16.40 -4.13
CA ASP A 285 23.02 15.63 -3.15
C ASP A 285 22.81 14.12 -3.37
N ALA A 286 23.91 13.37 -3.47
CA ALA A 286 23.89 11.92 -3.59
C ALA A 286 23.23 11.23 -2.37
N GLY A 287 23.32 11.85 -1.19
CA GLY A 287 22.67 11.40 0.03
C GLY A 287 21.14 11.42 -0.03
N GLN A 288 20.55 12.15 -0.97
CA GLN A 288 19.10 12.17 -1.20
C GLN A 288 18.59 10.98 -2.03
N VAL A 289 19.49 10.15 -2.56
CA VAL A 289 19.12 8.90 -3.25
C VAL A 289 19.09 7.77 -2.25
N ARG A 290 17.94 7.13 -2.11
CA ARG A 290 17.73 6.00 -1.19
C ARG A 290 17.05 4.84 -1.91
N PRO A 291 17.42 3.59 -1.57
CA PRO A 291 16.69 2.44 -2.08
C PRO A 291 15.29 2.41 -1.47
N MET A 292 14.28 2.34 -2.32
CA MET A 292 12.89 2.21 -1.90
C MET A 292 12.28 0.95 -2.49
N PHE A 293 11.45 0.29 -1.71
CA PHE A 293 10.87 -1.00 -2.06
C PHE A 293 9.34 -0.95 -1.94
N LYS A 294 8.67 -1.27 -3.05
CA LYS A 294 7.22 -1.45 -3.08
C LYS A 294 6.89 -2.88 -2.68
N VAL A 295 6.47 -3.09 -1.45
CA VAL A 295 6.20 -4.43 -0.91
C VAL A 295 4.97 -5.02 -1.59
N GLN A 296 5.08 -6.26 -2.02
CA GLN A 296 3.96 -7.07 -2.52
C GLN A 296 3.76 -8.33 -1.69
N MET A 297 4.84 -8.93 -1.21
CA MET A 297 4.81 -10.14 -0.42
C MET A 297 5.93 -10.18 0.61
N VAL A 298 5.62 -10.71 1.78
CA VAL A 298 6.56 -10.93 2.87
C VAL A 298 6.43 -12.35 3.43
N TYR A 299 7.44 -12.79 4.16
CA TYR A 299 7.47 -14.13 4.76
C TYR A 299 7.72 -14.05 6.25
N SER A 300 7.19 -15.05 6.95
CA SER A 300 7.49 -15.36 8.34
C SER A 300 7.73 -16.87 8.48
N ASN A 301 8.82 -17.27 9.11
CA ASN A 301 9.10 -18.66 9.38
C ASN A 301 9.45 -18.81 10.85
N MET A 302 8.58 -19.48 11.61
CA MET A 302 8.69 -19.60 13.07
C MET A 302 8.41 -21.01 13.56
N LYS A 303 8.94 -21.34 14.73
CA LYS A 303 8.50 -22.52 15.48
C LYS A 303 7.19 -22.19 16.20
N GLU A 304 6.34 -23.22 16.40
CA GLU A 304 5.06 -23.04 17.08
C GLU A 304 5.22 -22.45 18.49
N GLU A 305 6.23 -22.88 19.23
CA GLU A 305 6.53 -22.37 20.57
C GLU A 305 6.80 -20.85 20.57
N GLU A 306 7.48 -20.34 19.55
CA GLU A 306 7.80 -18.92 19.39
C GLU A 306 6.59 -18.13 18.89
N SER A 307 5.64 -18.80 18.22
CA SER A 307 4.46 -18.18 17.62
C SER A 307 3.25 -18.14 18.57
N GLN A 308 3.30 -18.77 19.72
CA GLN A 308 2.21 -18.78 20.69
C GLN A 308 1.99 -17.38 21.28
N ILE A 309 0.72 -17.02 21.40
CA ILE A 309 0.31 -15.78 22.07
C ILE A 309 0.23 -16.09 23.56
N GLY A 310 1.15 -15.55 24.37
CA GLY A 310 1.13 -15.68 25.82
C GLY A 310 -0.01 -14.87 26.44
N ASP A 311 -0.49 -15.29 27.61
CA ASP A 311 -1.52 -14.58 28.40
C ASP A 311 -1.00 -13.27 29.02
N GLU A 312 0.30 -13.06 29.01
CA GLU A 312 0.92 -11.84 29.53
C GLU A 312 0.73 -10.69 28.52
N SER A 313 -0.19 -9.79 28.86
CA SER A 313 -0.55 -8.61 28.05
C SER A 313 0.59 -7.63 27.80
N ASP A 314 1.73 -7.79 28.45
CA ASP A 314 2.90 -6.89 28.37
C ASP A 314 3.87 -7.22 27.21
N ASP A 315 3.73 -8.35 26.55
CA ASP A 315 4.63 -8.77 25.46
C ASP A 315 4.32 -8.11 24.09
N ARG A 316 3.33 -7.23 24.02
CA ARG A 316 3.04 -6.47 22.79
C ARG A 316 3.96 -5.25 22.72
N ALA A 317 5.24 -5.48 22.46
CA ALA A 317 6.12 -4.39 22.09
C ALA A 317 5.62 -3.74 20.78
N THR A 318 4.99 -2.60 20.91
CA THR A 318 4.55 -1.82 19.74
C THR A 318 5.77 -1.19 19.11
N VAL A 319 6.12 -1.61 17.92
CA VAL A 319 7.18 -0.97 17.13
C VAL A 319 6.63 0.32 16.53
N PHE A 320 7.29 1.43 16.81
CA PHE A 320 6.97 2.73 16.23
C PHE A 320 7.85 2.98 15.02
N TYR A 321 7.20 3.13 13.87
CA TYR A 321 7.88 3.47 12.62
C TYR A 321 7.82 4.97 12.36
N ASP A 322 8.90 5.49 11.80
CA ASP A 322 8.93 6.82 11.23
C ASP A 322 8.30 6.75 9.82
N LYS A 323 7.14 7.39 9.67
CA LYS A 323 6.39 7.41 8.41
C LYS A 323 6.04 8.81 8.01
N GLU A 324 6.04 9.05 6.72
CA GLU A 324 5.63 10.32 6.13
C GLU A 324 4.79 10.08 4.89
N LEU A 325 3.73 10.88 4.75
CA LEU A 325 2.88 10.90 3.57
C LEU A 325 3.21 12.13 2.75
N LEU A 326 3.83 11.92 1.61
CA LEU A 326 4.12 12.97 0.64
C LEU A 326 2.93 13.18 -0.27
N VAL A 327 2.45 14.42 -0.34
CA VAL A 327 1.36 14.83 -1.24
C VAL A 327 1.97 15.61 -2.39
N GLU A 328 1.96 15.03 -3.57
CA GLU A 328 2.45 15.66 -4.78
C GLU A 328 1.30 16.03 -5.70
N VAL A 329 1.20 17.31 -6.02
CA VAL A 329 0.17 17.90 -6.88
C VAL A 329 0.83 18.71 -7.98
N ASP A 330 0.41 18.54 -9.21
CA ASP A 330 0.74 19.44 -10.30
C ASP A 330 -0.29 20.59 -10.30
N ASP A 331 0.10 21.73 -9.76
CA ASP A 331 -0.81 22.85 -9.52
C ASP A 331 -1.45 23.37 -10.82
N ASP A 332 -0.72 23.38 -11.92
CA ASP A 332 -1.20 23.88 -13.21
C ASP A 332 -2.20 22.92 -13.88
N ARG A 333 -2.04 21.64 -13.67
CA ARG A 333 -2.83 20.60 -14.35
C ARG A 333 -3.93 20.01 -13.49
N ASP A 334 -3.66 19.77 -12.22
CA ASP A 334 -4.49 18.90 -11.38
C ASP A 334 -5.39 19.67 -10.41
N VAL A 335 -5.20 20.98 -10.23
CA VAL A 335 -6.11 21.86 -9.49
C VAL A 335 -7.22 22.33 -10.44
N ILE A 336 -8.44 21.86 -10.19
CA ILE A 336 -9.60 22.22 -11.06
C ILE A 336 -10.31 23.48 -10.55
N HIS A 337 -10.46 23.60 -9.23
CA HIS A 337 -11.18 24.69 -8.59
C HIS A 337 -10.34 25.24 -7.44
N ALA A 338 -10.23 26.56 -7.37
CA ALA A 338 -9.60 27.27 -6.27
C ALA A 338 -10.49 28.42 -5.83
N TYR A 339 -10.72 28.55 -4.53
CA TYR A 339 -11.55 29.57 -3.92
C TYR A 339 -10.80 30.24 -2.79
N GLN A 340 -10.90 31.54 -2.71
CA GLN A 340 -10.35 32.33 -1.62
C GLN A 340 -11.45 33.21 -1.02
N MET A 341 -11.42 33.36 0.30
CA MET A 341 -12.33 34.28 0.99
C MET A 341 -11.90 35.72 0.70
N ASP A 342 -12.85 36.54 0.29
CA ASP A 342 -12.65 37.97 0.05
C ASP A 342 -12.77 38.74 1.37
N ASN A 343 -11.76 38.61 2.21
CA ASN A 343 -11.69 39.30 3.50
C ASN A 343 -10.22 39.60 3.86
N ASP A 344 -9.86 40.86 3.89
CA ASP A 344 -8.49 41.34 4.17
C ASP A 344 -7.93 40.94 5.53
N GLY A 345 -8.78 40.52 6.47
CA GLY A 345 -8.36 40.13 7.83
C GLY A 345 -8.18 38.64 8.06
N PHE A 346 -8.58 37.78 7.14
CA PHE A 346 -8.54 36.33 7.34
C PHE A 346 -8.24 35.59 6.03
N SER A 347 -7.02 35.10 5.91
CA SER A 347 -6.59 34.33 4.73
C SER A 347 -7.09 32.90 4.82
N PHE A 348 -8.25 32.63 4.23
CA PHE A 348 -8.78 31.30 4.07
C PHE A 348 -9.03 31.00 2.60
N GLY A 349 -8.64 29.82 2.17
CA GLY A 349 -8.89 29.37 0.81
C GLY A 349 -8.88 27.86 0.73
N TYR A 350 -9.49 27.32 -0.29
CA TYR A 350 -9.49 25.88 -0.55
C TYR A 350 -9.40 25.61 -2.05
N GLU A 351 -8.81 24.47 -2.37
CA GLU A 351 -8.56 24.01 -3.72
C GLU A 351 -9.01 22.57 -3.86
N PHE A 352 -9.70 22.27 -4.93
CA PHE A 352 -10.01 20.90 -5.29
C PHE A 352 -9.00 20.36 -6.28
N VAL A 353 -8.37 19.25 -5.92
CA VAL A 353 -7.38 18.55 -6.71
C VAL A 353 -8.00 17.24 -7.19
N HIS A 354 -8.17 17.10 -8.51
CA HIS A 354 -8.76 15.88 -9.07
C HIS A 354 -7.78 14.72 -9.08
N LYS A 355 -6.48 14.99 -9.06
CA LYS A 355 -5.40 14.02 -9.07
C LYS A 355 -4.26 14.49 -8.18
N ALA A 356 -4.18 13.93 -6.98
CA ALA A 356 -3.03 14.07 -6.10
C ALA A 356 -2.29 12.72 -6.04
N THR A 357 -0.97 12.74 -6.18
CA THR A 357 -0.14 11.56 -5.95
C THR A 357 0.23 11.50 -4.48
N MET A 358 -0.29 10.48 -3.82
CA MET A 358 -0.04 10.19 -2.41
C MET A 358 1.05 9.13 -2.32
N ARG A 359 2.19 9.48 -1.72
CA ARG A 359 3.31 8.55 -1.53
C ARG A 359 3.60 8.43 -0.04
N GLU A 360 3.23 7.29 0.54
CA GLU A 360 3.51 6.99 1.93
C GLU A 360 4.82 6.20 2.02
N ILE A 361 5.74 6.70 2.85
CA ILE A 361 7.06 6.12 3.04
C ILE A 361 7.20 5.70 4.49
N ASN A 362 7.64 4.46 4.70
CA ASN A 362 8.08 3.95 6.00
C ASN A 362 9.60 3.96 6.02
N PHE A 363 10.17 4.84 6.84
CA PHE A 363 11.62 5.05 6.98
C PHE A 363 12.30 4.10 7.98
N GLY A 364 11.56 3.12 8.50
CA GLY A 364 12.05 2.20 9.52
C GLY A 364 11.66 2.63 10.93
N GLU A 365 12.25 1.95 11.92
CA GLU A 365 12.02 2.27 13.32
C GLU A 365 12.53 3.67 13.67
N GLN A 366 11.81 4.33 14.57
CA GLN A 366 12.27 5.59 15.14
C GLN A 366 13.62 5.40 15.83
N ALA A 367 14.61 6.21 15.46
CA ALA A 367 15.95 6.14 15.98
C ALA A 367 16.33 7.44 16.70
N ILE A 368 17.16 7.31 17.74
CA ILE A 368 17.66 8.46 18.53
C ILE A 368 19.00 8.96 17.98
N SER A 369 19.76 8.09 17.31
CA SER A 369 21.09 8.38 16.77
C SER A 369 21.27 7.78 15.37
N GLY A 370 21.94 8.50 14.50
CA GLY A 370 22.22 8.11 13.13
C GLY A 370 22.38 9.30 12.19
N GLU A 371 22.52 9.00 10.91
CA GLU A 371 22.59 10.01 9.86
C GLU A 371 21.23 10.68 9.68
N LYS A 372 21.25 12.01 9.59
CA LYS A 372 20.06 12.81 9.35
C LYS A 372 19.78 12.90 7.85
N LEU A 373 18.51 12.77 7.49
CA LEU A 373 18.02 12.95 6.14
C LEU A 373 16.81 13.87 6.17
N SER A 374 16.87 14.94 5.36
CA SER A 374 15.73 15.83 5.17
C SER A 374 14.89 15.35 4.01
N VAL A 375 13.57 15.26 4.23
CA VAL A 375 12.57 14.93 3.22
C VAL A 375 11.41 15.89 3.36
N ALA A 376 11.01 16.54 2.28
CA ALA A 376 9.89 17.48 2.24
C ALA A 376 9.94 18.60 3.30
N GLY A 377 11.14 19.02 3.69
CA GLY A 377 11.35 20.04 4.71
C GLY A 377 11.43 19.52 6.14
N HIS A 378 11.29 18.21 6.35
CA HIS A 378 11.39 17.59 7.66
C HIS A 378 12.70 16.82 7.80
N GLU A 379 13.54 17.26 8.73
CA GLU A 379 14.78 16.57 9.07
C GLU A 379 14.48 15.47 10.11
N GLY A 380 14.98 14.28 9.87
CA GLY A 380 14.86 13.16 10.79
C GLY A 380 15.99 12.16 10.64
N ILE A 381 16.19 11.33 11.67
CA ILE A 381 17.10 10.18 11.60
C ILE A 381 16.35 9.03 10.93
N ARG A 382 16.64 8.81 9.66
CA ARG A 382 15.95 7.84 8.79
C ARG A 382 16.81 6.59 8.65
N LYS A 383 16.67 5.66 9.60
CA LYS A 383 17.53 4.47 9.65
C LYS A 383 17.26 3.48 8.53
N GLY A 384 16.01 3.35 8.10
CA GLY A 384 15.59 2.37 7.11
C GLY A 384 15.70 0.93 7.61
N PHE A 385 15.58 0.01 6.67
CA PHE A 385 15.74 -1.42 6.90
C PHE A 385 16.96 -1.92 6.14
N THR A 386 17.53 -3.03 6.61
CA THR A 386 18.63 -3.71 5.90
C THR A 386 18.19 -5.11 5.52
N ILE A 387 18.32 -5.45 4.25
CA ILE A 387 17.98 -6.78 3.73
C ILE A 387 19.12 -7.34 2.89
N CYS A 388 19.18 -8.67 2.79
CA CYS A 388 20.05 -9.32 1.84
C CYS A 388 19.51 -9.18 0.41
N LYS A 389 20.32 -8.69 -0.53
CA LYS A 389 19.94 -8.55 -1.95
C LYS A 389 19.61 -9.86 -2.64
N TYR A 390 20.12 -10.98 -2.13
CA TYR A 390 19.99 -12.28 -2.78
C TYR A 390 18.85 -13.16 -2.25
N CYS A 391 18.41 -12.93 -0.99
CA CYS A 391 17.34 -13.73 -0.41
C CYS A 391 16.23 -12.92 0.28
N GLY A 392 16.41 -11.61 0.44
CA GLY A 392 15.43 -10.75 1.10
C GLY A 392 15.33 -10.92 2.62
N LYS A 393 16.20 -11.73 3.24
CA LYS A 393 16.23 -11.87 4.70
C LYS A 393 16.64 -10.55 5.35
N ILE A 394 15.91 -10.21 6.40
CA ILE A 394 16.08 -8.99 7.15
C ILE A 394 17.30 -9.12 8.05
N GLN A 395 18.13 -8.08 8.09
CA GLN A 395 19.33 -8.02 8.91
C GLN A 395 19.11 -7.10 10.10
N VAL A 396 19.60 -7.52 11.25
CA VAL A 396 19.57 -6.72 12.49
C VAL A 396 20.99 -6.30 12.82
N SER A 397 21.18 -5.01 13.08
CA SER A 397 22.49 -4.49 13.48
C SER A 397 22.96 -5.14 14.79
N GLY A 398 24.18 -5.62 14.79
CA GLY A 398 24.79 -6.29 15.97
C GLY A 398 24.48 -7.78 16.10
N GLU A 399 23.63 -8.33 15.23
CA GLU A 399 23.39 -9.78 15.17
C GLU A 399 24.20 -10.46 14.05
N GLN A 400 24.32 -11.78 14.13
CA GLN A 400 24.90 -12.57 13.04
C GLN A 400 24.04 -12.43 11.78
N PRO A 401 24.64 -12.24 10.59
CA PRO A 401 23.89 -12.15 9.35
C PRO A 401 22.97 -13.35 9.12
N LYS A 402 21.71 -13.08 8.84
CA LYS A 402 20.68 -14.10 8.57
C LYS A 402 20.45 -14.24 7.07
N HIS A 403 20.51 -15.44 6.58
CA HIS A 403 20.27 -15.74 5.17
C HIS A 403 19.37 -16.97 5.04
N SER A 404 18.65 -17.05 3.92
CA SER A 404 18.01 -18.31 3.55
C SER A 404 19.09 -19.36 3.19
N ARG A 405 18.77 -20.62 3.38
CA ARG A 405 19.72 -21.75 3.18
C ARG A 405 20.38 -21.75 1.80
N PHE A 406 19.66 -21.32 0.77
CA PHE A 406 20.15 -21.31 -0.61
C PHE A 406 20.68 -19.95 -1.07
N CYS A 407 20.80 -19.02 -0.14
CA CYS A 407 21.34 -17.72 -0.44
C CYS A 407 22.77 -17.86 -0.99
N ARG A 408 23.08 -17.09 -2.03
CA ARG A 408 24.42 -17.04 -2.59
C ARG A 408 25.49 -16.72 -1.55
N MET A 409 25.15 -15.89 -0.57
CA MET A 409 26.02 -15.53 0.55
C MET A 409 26.45 -16.72 1.40
N VAL A 410 25.57 -17.73 1.54
CA VAL A 410 25.88 -18.97 2.28
C VAL A 410 26.75 -19.91 1.42
N LYS A 411 26.52 -19.94 0.11
CA LYS A 411 27.23 -20.82 -0.81
C LYS A 411 28.68 -20.37 -1.05
N ASP A 412 28.88 -19.08 -1.25
CA ASP A 412 30.18 -18.54 -1.70
C ASP A 412 31.08 -18.07 -0.55
N ASN A 413 30.55 -18.04 0.68
CA ASN A 413 31.22 -17.56 1.91
C ASN A 413 31.90 -16.19 1.77
N THR A 414 31.46 -15.37 0.80
CA THR A 414 32.05 -14.09 0.46
C THR A 414 31.10 -12.98 0.88
N ILE A 415 31.31 -12.42 2.08
CA ILE A 415 30.56 -11.27 2.57
C ILE A 415 31.15 -10.02 1.94
N MET A 416 30.44 -9.42 0.98
CA MET A 416 30.74 -8.09 0.48
C MET A 416 29.70 -7.11 1.05
N ALA A 417 30.10 -5.91 1.43
CA ALA A 417 29.18 -4.84 1.87
C ALA A 417 28.09 -4.56 0.81
N GLU A 418 28.40 -4.69 -0.46
CA GLU A 418 27.47 -4.54 -1.59
C GLU A 418 26.36 -5.61 -1.66
N SER A 419 26.44 -6.66 -0.86
CA SER A 419 25.47 -7.74 -0.82
C SER A 419 24.20 -7.43 -0.05
N TYR A 420 24.20 -6.31 0.65
CA TYR A 420 23.06 -5.84 1.44
C TYR A 420 22.48 -4.57 0.82
N GLU A 421 21.16 -4.45 0.88
CA GLU A 421 20.45 -3.21 0.67
C GLU A 421 20.28 -2.54 2.02
N GLU A 422 21.07 -1.50 2.26
CA GLU A 422 21.05 -0.75 3.50
C GLU A 422 20.21 0.51 3.37
N CYS A 423 19.68 0.99 4.48
CA CYS A 423 18.83 2.18 4.52
C CYS A 423 17.65 2.10 3.53
N LEU A 424 17.08 0.91 3.40
CA LEU A 424 15.94 0.63 2.53
C LEU A 424 14.67 1.21 3.14
N PHE A 425 13.91 1.99 2.37
CA PHE A 425 12.60 2.48 2.76
C PHE A 425 11.50 1.67 2.07
N LEU A 426 10.42 1.40 2.79
CA LEU A 426 9.22 0.82 2.19
C LEU A 426 8.30 1.95 1.75
N TYR A 427 7.63 1.79 0.62
CA TYR A 427 6.67 2.78 0.17
C TYR A 427 5.45 2.15 -0.49
N ARG A 428 4.38 2.91 -0.47
CA ARG A 428 3.21 2.73 -1.32
C ARG A 428 2.86 4.04 -2.01
N GLU A 429 2.27 3.94 -3.16
CA GLU A 429 1.86 5.09 -3.96
C GLU A 429 0.49 4.86 -4.55
N PHE A 430 -0.36 5.86 -4.49
CA PHE A 430 -1.67 5.84 -5.12
C PHE A 430 -2.07 7.25 -5.54
N GLU A 431 -2.93 7.35 -6.54
CA GLU A 431 -3.51 8.59 -7.00
C GLU A 431 -4.94 8.71 -6.47
N THR A 432 -5.31 9.90 -6.02
CA THR A 432 -6.65 10.13 -5.47
C THR A 432 -7.09 11.59 -5.63
N GLU A 433 -8.36 11.85 -5.40
CA GLU A 433 -8.87 13.21 -5.27
C GLU A 433 -8.62 13.77 -3.88
N ALA A 434 -8.38 15.07 -3.80
CA ALA A 434 -8.09 15.76 -2.56
C ALA A 434 -8.68 17.17 -2.52
N LEU A 435 -8.94 17.64 -1.30
CA LEU A 435 -9.28 19.01 -0.99
C LEU A 435 -8.13 19.61 -0.18
N ARG A 436 -7.47 20.64 -0.69
CA ARG A 436 -6.45 21.40 0.03
C ARG A 436 -7.07 22.65 0.65
N LEU A 437 -6.94 22.79 1.96
CA LEU A 437 -7.38 23.93 2.72
C LEU A 437 -6.15 24.72 3.20
N LEU A 438 -6.03 25.97 2.80
CA LEU A 438 -4.96 26.84 3.27
C LEU A 438 -5.20 27.20 4.73
N ILE A 439 -4.27 26.84 5.60
CA ILE A 439 -4.35 27.14 7.03
C ILE A 439 -3.67 28.48 7.28
N PRO A 440 -4.35 29.45 7.92
CA PRO A 440 -3.72 30.70 8.32
C PRO A 440 -2.54 30.45 9.25
N ALA A 441 -1.45 31.16 9.06
CA ALA A 441 -0.26 31.06 9.90
C ALA A 441 -0.58 31.43 11.36
N THR A 442 -0.46 30.45 12.26
CA THR A 442 -0.63 30.62 13.72
C THR A 442 0.61 30.09 14.44
N THR A 443 0.79 30.44 15.71
CA THR A 443 1.91 29.98 16.52
C THR A 443 1.94 28.46 16.66
N GLU A 444 3.11 27.83 16.55
CA GLU A 444 3.31 26.38 16.39
C GLU A 444 2.57 25.48 17.39
N ALA A 445 2.54 25.82 18.68
CA ALA A 445 1.93 24.96 19.69
C ALA A 445 0.38 25.02 19.67
N ALA A 446 -0.20 26.18 19.41
CA ALA A 446 -1.64 26.34 19.26
C ALA A 446 -2.15 25.78 17.93
N SER A 447 -1.29 25.74 16.89
CA SER A 447 -1.66 25.32 15.54
C SER A 447 -2.02 23.83 15.46
N ASN A 448 -1.37 22.95 16.23
CA ASN A 448 -1.65 21.52 16.22
C ASN A 448 -3.03 21.18 16.78
N VAL A 449 -3.40 21.78 17.93
CA VAL A 449 -4.70 21.53 18.56
C VAL A 449 -5.83 22.11 17.70
N ILE A 450 -5.65 23.33 17.18
CA ILE A 450 -6.61 23.99 16.29
C ILE A 450 -6.82 23.14 15.04
N ARG A 451 -5.74 22.66 14.45
CA ARG A 451 -5.76 21.84 13.23
C ARG A 451 -6.50 20.51 13.43
N GLU A 452 -6.15 19.76 14.47
CA GLU A 452 -6.81 18.48 14.78
C GLU A 452 -8.31 18.68 15.09
N SER A 453 -8.63 19.72 15.82
CA SER A 453 -10.02 20.08 16.11
C SER A 453 -10.78 20.49 14.85
N PHE A 454 -10.15 21.22 13.95
CA PHE A 454 -10.73 21.60 12.67
C PHE A 454 -10.99 20.37 11.78
N VAL A 455 -10.02 19.43 11.70
CA VAL A 455 -10.19 18.16 10.97
C VAL A 455 -11.38 17.38 11.52
N ALA A 456 -11.46 17.24 12.85
CA ALA A 456 -12.56 16.52 13.48
C ALA A 456 -13.92 17.17 13.18
N ALA A 457 -13.99 18.50 13.22
CA ALA A 457 -15.20 19.26 12.88
C ALA A 457 -15.57 19.10 11.40
N PHE A 458 -14.61 19.21 10.50
CA PHE A 458 -14.83 19.00 9.07
C PHE A 458 -15.37 17.59 8.79
N MET A 459 -14.75 16.56 9.36
CA MET A 459 -15.20 15.18 9.21
C MET A 459 -16.59 14.93 9.80
N LEU A 460 -16.92 15.60 10.90
CA LEU A 460 -18.27 15.56 11.47
C LEU A 460 -19.30 16.13 10.47
N GLY A 461 -19.01 17.27 9.86
CA GLY A 461 -19.86 17.88 8.85
C GLY A 461 -20.00 16.98 7.60
N MET A 462 -18.92 16.39 7.13
CA MET A 462 -18.93 15.44 6.03
C MET A 462 -19.79 14.22 6.35
N LYS A 463 -19.65 13.66 7.56
CA LYS A 463 -20.47 12.53 8.01
C LYS A 463 -21.96 12.89 8.08
N LYS A 464 -22.29 14.10 8.53
CA LYS A 464 -23.66 14.59 8.57
C LYS A 464 -24.25 14.69 7.16
N LYS A 465 -23.46 15.14 6.20
CA LYS A 465 -23.90 15.35 4.80
C LYS A 465 -23.98 14.03 4.01
N PHE A 466 -22.96 13.18 4.09
CA PHE A 466 -22.78 11.99 3.23
C PHE A 466 -23.01 10.66 3.96
N GLY A 467 -23.11 10.64 5.29
CA GLY A 467 -23.26 9.42 6.07
C GLY A 467 -21.94 8.72 6.34
N ASN A 468 -21.55 7.74 5.54
CA ASN A 468 -20.30 7.01 5.73
C ASN A 468 -19.12 7.71 5.02
N VAL A 469 -18.18 8.23 5.81
CA VAL A 469 -16.97 8.92 5.34
C VAL A 469 -15.69 8.31 5.93
N GLU A 470 -15.73 7.05 6.32
CA GLU A 470 -14.58 6.35 6.93
C GLU A 470 -13.37 6.25 6.01
N HIS A 471 -13.57 6.36 4.71
CA HIS A 471 -12.52 6.37 3.69
C HIS A 471 -11.82 7.74 3.54
N LEU A 472 -12.40 8.82 4.04
CA LEU A 472 -11.74 10.12 4.04
C LEU A 472 -10.69 10.19 5.15
N ARG A 473 -9.54 10.77 4.80
CA ARG A 473 -8.40 10.97 5.69
C ARG A 473 -7.92 12.41 5.57
N ALA A 474 -7.15 12.83 6.56
CA ALA A 474 -6.54 14.15 6.58
C ALA A 474 -5.05 14.05 6.85
N THR A 475 -4.28 14.90 6.20
CA THR A 475 -2.86 15.08 6.44
C THR A 475 -2.49 16.54 6.26
N VAL A 476 -1.31 16.94 6.72
CA VAL A 476 -0.77 18.28 6.51
C VAL A 476 0.33 18.20 5.47
N SER A 477 0.25 19.06 4.49
CA SER A 477 1.29 19.22 3.47
C SER A 477 1.88 20.63 3.55
N GLU A 478 3.19 20.70 3.62
CA GLU A 478 3.93 21.96 3.60
C GLU A 478 4.56 22.16 2.24
N VAL A 479 4.27 23.31 1.63
CA VAL A 479 4.79 23.67 0.32
C VAL A 479 5.73 24.87 0.48
N PRO A 480 7.00 24.76 0.05
CA PRO A 480 7.91 25.90 0.08
C PRO A 480 7.43 26.99 -0.86
N VAL A 481 7.54 28.24 -0.44
CA VAL A 481 7.25 29.41 -1.27
C VAL A 481 8.54 29.85 -1.95
N PRO A 482 8.56 30.01 -3.27
CA PRO A 482 9.74 30.53 -3.98
C PRO A 482 10.18 31.87 -3.40
N ASP A 483 11.49 32.04 -3.19
CA ASP A 483 12.12 33.27 -2.69
C ASP A 483 11.64 33.76 -1.31
N ALA A 484 11.08 32.85 -0.49
CA ALA A 484 10.61 33.17 0.86
C ALA A 484 11.11 32.13 1.88
N ASP A 485 11.33 32.59 3.13
CA ASP A 485 11.77 31.74 4.24
C ASP A 485 10.62 31.00 4.94
N TYR A 486 9.38 31.16 4.46
CA TYR A 486 8.22 30.51 5.04
C TYR A 486 7.62 29.46 4.08
N ARG A 487 6.87 28.53 4.66
CA ARG A 487 6.18 27.47 3.95
C ARG A 487 4.66 27.66 4.09
N LYS A 488 3.94 27.42 3.00
CA LYS A 488 2.48 27.35 3.07
C LYS A 488 2.08 25.99 3.65
N GLN A 489 1.22 26.00 4.66
CA GLN A 489 0.65 24.79 5.22
C GLN A 489 -0.76 24.58 4.67
N TYR A 490 -0.95 23.42 4.08
CA TYR A 490 -2.26 22.95 3.64
C TYR A 490 -2.74 21.80 4.49
N LEU A 491 -3.97 21.89 4.95
CA LEU A 491 -4.71 20.73 5.40
C LEU A 491 -5.24 20.01 4.16
N VAL A 492 -4.81 18.78 3.95
CA VAL A 492 -5.22 17.96 2.80
C VAL A 492 -6.20 16.91 3.27
N ILE A 493 -7.45 17.05 2.86
CA ILE A 493 -8.48 16.02 3.01
C ILE A 493 -8.46 15.19 1.73
N TYR A 494 -8.23 13.91 1.85
CA TYR A 494 -8.11 13.03 0.70
C TYR A 494 -8.91 11.75 0.89
N ASP A 495 -9.27 11.13 -0.22
CA ASP A 495 -9.89 9.83 -0.22
C ASP A 495 -8.81 8.75 -0.12
N SER A 496 -8.92 7.85 0.86
CA SER A 496 -7.98 6.74 1.01
C SER A 496 -8.17 5.63 -0.02
N VAL A 497 -9.29 5.66 -0.73
CA VAL A 497 -9.55 4.75 -1.84
C VAL A 497 -8.83 5.28 -3.09
N PRO A 498 -7.94 4.51 -3.70
CA PRO A 498 -7.26 4.91 -4.93
C PRO A 498 -8.25 5.39 -5.99
N GLY A 499 -8.03 6.59 -6.51
CA GLY A 499 -8.92 7.25 -7.47
C GLY A 499 -10.10 8.01 -6.87
N GLY A 500 -10.36 7.87 -5.58
CA GLY A 500 -11.42 8.55 -4.85
C GLY A 500 -12.81 7.94 -5.04
N THR A 501 -13.68 8.13 -4.06
CA THR A 501 -15.09 7.69 -4.09
C THR A 501 -16.02 8.71 -4.75
N GLY A 502 -15.52 9.91 -5.04
CA GLY A 502 -16.29 10.98 -5.66
C GLY A 502 -16.99 11.93 -4.68
N TYR A 503 -16.91 11.72 -3.38
CA TYR A 503 -17.57 12.61 -2.40
C TYR A 503 -16.96 14.02 -2.39
N LEU A 504 -15.65 14.15 -2.51
CA LEU A 504 -14.99 15.45 -2.59
C LEU A 504 -15.36 16.19 -3.88
N LYS A 505 -15.44 15.49 -5.00
CA LYS A 505 -15.91 16.03 -6.27
C LYS A 505 -17.37 16.47 -6.18
N GLN A 506 -18.24 15.65 -5.57
CA GLN A 506 -19.64 16.00 -5.36
C GLN A 506 -19.76 17.26 -4.50
N LEU A 507 -18.99 17.35 -3.43
CA LEU A 507 -18.96 18.53 -2.56
C LEU A 507 -18.63 19.81 -3.33
N MET A 508 -17.69 19.73 -4.29
CA MET A 508 -17.28 20.87 -5.09
C MET A 508 -18.28 21.27 -6.18
N ASN A 509 -19.07 20.32 -6.67
CA ASN A 509 -20.07 20.56 -7.68
C ASN A 509 -21.36 21.17 -7.10
N GLU A 510 -21.57 21.09 -5.79
CA GLU A 510 -22.69 21.72 -5.10
C GLU A 510 -22.40 23.20 -4.84
N GLN A 511 -23.38 24.07 -5.07
CA GLN A 511 -23.22 25.53 -4.96
C GLN A 511 -22.73 25.98 -3.58
N ASN A 512 -23.21 25.35 -2.49
CA ASN A 512 -22.86 25.64 -1.11
C ASN A 512 -22.24 24.43 -0.41
N GLY A 513 -21.68 23.48 -1.12
CA GLY A 513 -21.28 22.18 -0.58
C GLY A 513 -20.36 22.28 0.64
N ILE A 514 -19.30 23.06 0.55
CA ILE A 514 -18.36 23.29 1.67
C ILE A 514 -19.00 24.06 2.82
N ILE A 515 -19.82 25.08 2.51
CA ILE A 515 -20.52 25.87 3.51
C ILE A 515 -21.47 24.97 4.32
N ASP A 516 -22.25 24.15 3.65
CA ASP A 516 -23.17 23.20 4.28
C ASP A 516 -22.44 22.24 5.24
N VAL A 517 -21.21 21.80 4.88
CA VAL A 517 -20.38 20.96 5.74
C VAL A 517 -19.97 21.70 7.00
N PHE A 518 -19.50 22.94 6.88
CA PHE A 518 -19.11 23.76 8.03
C PHE A 518 -20.30 24.14 8.90
N GLU A 519 -21.41 24.54 8.31
CA GLU A 519 -22.65 24.86 9.03
C GLU A 519 -23.19 23.63 9.77
N GLY A 520 -23.22 22.47 9.13
CA GLY A 520 -23.65 21.23 9.73
C GLY A 520 -22.76 20.77 10.90
N ALA A 521 -21.44 20.99 10.79
CA ALA A 521 -20.51 20.72 11.87
C ALA A 521 -20.73 21.68 13.04
N LEU A 522 -20.81 22.99 12.77
CA LEU A 522 -21.03 24.03 13.76
C LEU A 522 -22.35 23.82 14.51
N GLU A 523 -23.44 23.58 13.78
CA GLU A 523 -24.75 23.29 14.36
C GLU A 523 -24.71 22.10 15.33
N THR A 524 -24.05 21.01 14.89
CA THR A 524 -23.93 19.81 15.71
C THR A 524 -23.12 20.04 16.99
N MET A 525 -22.04 20.83 16.89
CA MET A 525 -21.20 21.16 18.05
C MET A 525 -21.87 22.12 19.00
N VAL A 526 -22.52 23.17 18.48
CA VAL A 526 -23.19 24.22 19.31
C VAL A 526 -24.37 23.64 20.08
N HIS A 527 -25.15 22.75 19.47
CA HIS A 527 -26.33 22.16 20.12
C HIS A 527 -26.02 20.84 20.85
N CYS A 528 -24.76 20.47 21.00
CA CYS A 528 -24.41 19.27 21.73
C CYS A 528 -24.55 19.46 23.25
N SER A 529 -25.20 18.50 23.90
CA SER A 529 -25.40 18.51 25.35
C SER A 529 -24.10 18.50 26.18
N CYS A 530 -22.96 18.22 25.59
CA CYS A 530 -21.67 18.32 26.28
C CYS A 530 -21.24 19.76 26.54
N ASN A 531 -21.84 20.75 25.88
CA ASN A 531 -21.59 22.18 26.13
C ASN A 531 -22.11 22.67 27.48
N ASP A 532 -23.05 21.92 28.09
CA ASP A 532 -23.58 22.22 29.41
C ASP A 532 -22.57 21.91 30.53
N ASP A 533 -21.51 21.16 30.22
CA ASP A 533 -20.47 20.77 31.15
C ASP A 533 -19.15 21.47 30.80
N SER A 534 -18.79 22.49 31.60
CA SER A 534 -17.57 23.28 31.38
C SER A 534 -16.25 22.49 31.51
N GLN A 535 -16.31 21.25 31.98
CA GLN A 535 -15.16 20.35 32.10
C GLN A 535 -14.95 19.51 30.83
N LYS A 536 -15.84 19.61 29.83
CA LYS A 536 -15.80 18.81 28.62
C LYS A 536 -15.44 19.63 27.39
N ASP A 537 -14.36 19.27 26.74
CA ASP A 537 -13.94 19.87 25.47
C ASP A 537 -14.63 19.23 24.23
N GLY A 538 -15.51 18.26 24.43
CA GLY A 538 -16.25 17.57 23.40
C GLY A 538 -16.77 16.21 23.88
N CYS A 539 -17.50 15.51 23.04
CA CYS A 539 -17.97 14.14 23.31
C CYS A 539 -18.08 13.30 22.03
N TYR A 540 -18.36 12.01 22.18
CA TYR A 540 -18.51 11.07 21.06
C TYR A 540 -19.72 11.33 20.15
N LYS A 541 -20.63 12.22 20.54
CA LYS A 541 -21.76 12.67 19.70
C LYS A 541 -21.40 13.87 18.83
N CYS A 542 -20.33 14.58 19.16
CA CYS A 542 -19.85 15.74 18.41
C CYS A 542 -18.36 15.57 18.01
N LEU A 543 -17.47 16.33 18.60
CA LEU A 543 -16.08 16.44 18.18
C LEU A 543 -15.30 15.11 18.23
N PHE A 544 -15.54 14.27 19.26
CA PHE A 544 -14.86 12.97 19.40
C PHE A 544 -15.50 11.85 18.58
N ALA A 545 -16.52 12.12 17.80
CA ALA A 545 -17.10 11.17 16.86
C ALA A 545 -16.13 10.77 15.72
N TYR A 546 -15.14 11.62 15.46
CA TYR A 546 -14.05 11.32 14.54
C TYR A 546 -13.00 10.45 15.24
N ARG A 547 -12.95 9.18 14.83
CA ARG A 547 -12.10 8.16 15.47
C ARG A 547 -10.62 8.27 15.06
N GLN A 548 -9.91 9.24 15.62
CA GLN A 548 -8.46 9.13 15.77
C GLN A 548 -8.15 9.10 17.27
N SER A 549 -8.23 7.93 17.87
CA SER A 549 -8.05 7.73 19.32
C SER A 549 -6.71 8.25 19.87
N GLN A 550 -5.72 8.42 19.03
CA GLN A 550 -4.42 8.97 19.40
C GLN A 550 -4.43 10.50 19.65
N HIS A 551 -5.46 11.20 19.19
CA HIS A 551 -5.52 12.68 19.21
C HIS A 551 -6.68 13.25 20.03
N ILE A 552 -7.51 12.43 20.66
CA ILE A 552 -8.67 12.87 21.43
C ILE A 552 -8.29 13.92 22.49
N VAL A 553 -7.16 13.74 23.17
CA VAL A 553 -6.65 14.67 24.20
C VAL A 553 -6.31 16.05 23.62
N LYS A 554 -6.11 16.16 22.31
CA LYS A 554 -5.78 17.41 21.62
C LYS A 554 -7.01 18.12 21.05
N LEU A 555 -8.18 17.50 21.08
CA LEU A 555 -9.39 18.07 20.50
C LEU A 555 -10.08 18.99 21.51
N SER A 556 -10.43 20.21 21.09
CA SER A 556 -11.12 21.18 21.93
C SER A 556 -12.08 22.02 21.12
N LEU A 557 -13.31 22.13 21.61
CA LEU A 557 -14.36 22.98 21.03
C LEU A 557 -14.03 24.48 21.14
N ILE A 558 -13.28 24.89 22.16
CA ILE A 558 -12.90 26.28 22.39
C ILE A 558 -12.07 26.79 21.19
N HIS A 559 -11.17 25.98 20.66
CA HIS A 559 -10.31 26.37 19.54
C HIS A 559 -11.05 26.46 18.20
N ILE A 560 -12.22 25.83 18.07
CA ILE A 560 -13.05 25.90 16.87
C ILE A 560 -13.99 27.08 16.92
N SER A 561 -14.55 27.39 18.09
CA SER A 561 -15.57 28.44 18.28
C SER A 561 -14.97 29.84 18.48
N GLU A 562 -13.73 29.98 18.92
CA GLU A 562 -13.09 31.29 19.14
C GLU A 562 -13.02 32.17 17.88
N PRO A 563 -12.67 31.69 16.70
CA PRO A 563 -12.64 32.52 15.49
C PRO A 563 -14.02 33.09 15.11
N THR A 564 -15.10 32.39 15.47
CA THR A 564 -16.46 32.79 15.15
C THR A 564 -17.08 33.70 16.22
N ARG A 565 -16.54 33.72 17.47
CA ARG A 565 -17.00 34.58 18.57
C ARG A 565 -16.32 35.94 18.63
N ARG A 566 -15.23 36.17 17.93
CA ARG A 566 -14.67 37.51 17.76
C ARG A 566 -15.53 38.25 16.75
N THR A 567 -16.62 38.82 17.27
CA THR A 567 -17.37 39.88 16.60
C THR A 567 -16.40 40.94 16.13
N PRO A 568 -16.63 41.53 14.95
CA PRO A 568 -15.80 42.62 14.48
C PRO A 568 -15.79 43.71 15.52
N ILE A 569 -14.61 44.08 15.97
CA ILE A 569 -14.41 45.29 16.73
C ILE A 569 -14.72 46.40 15.73
N SER A 570 -15.80 47.12 16.03
CA SER A 570 -16.27 48.29 15.32
C SER A 570 -15.18 49.31 15.06
#